data_59c83b3fc4ec50a970f5dbc031757a04
#
_entry.id   59c83b3fc4ec50a970f5dbc031757a04
#
_cell.length_a   1.000
_cell.length_b   1.000
_cell.length_c   1.000
_cell.angle_alpha   90.00
_cell.angle_beta   90.00
_cell.angle_gamma   90.00
#
_symmetry.space_group_name_H-M   'P 1'
#
loop_
_entity.id
_entity.type
_entity.pdbx_description
1 polymer ?
#
loop_
_entity_poly.entity_id
_entity_poly.type
_entity_poly.pdbx_seq_one_letter_code
_entity_poly.pdbx_strand_id
1 'polypeptide(L)'
;MARPFVPKALPKSLTIGQLATRGGIAASALRFYEAQGLLHSSRVDHNQRRYDRDALRRVAFIRAAQRVGLSLEEIKQALDSLPEGRTPTAADWEALSGGWKARLEERIRLLEKLRDDLGSCIGCGCLSMDTCALYNPEDVAYGLGHGAQYLKGRTPADAGVQV
;
A
#
# COMPACT_ATOMS: atom_id res chain seq x y z
N MET A 1 -7.44 -40.83 -7.01
CA MET A 1 -6.28 -40.15 -7.63
C MET A 1 -6.76 -38.84 -8.24
N ALA A 2 -6.41 -37.69 -7.68
CA ALA A 2 -6.74 -36.38 -8.23
C ALA A 2 -5.90 -36.14 -9.48
N ARG A 3 -6.53 -35.73 -10.59
CA ARG A 3 -5.83 -35.38 -11.82
C ARG A 3 -4.90 -34.17 -11.53
N PRO A 4 -3.64 -34.21 -11.98
CA PRO A 4 -2.74 -33.04 -11.80
C PRO A 4 -3.36 -31.82 -12.47
N PHE A 5 -3.39 -30.70 -11.74
CA PHE A 5 -3.81 -29.40 -12.27
C PHE A 5 -2.83 -28.95 -13.37
N VAL A 6 -3.27 -29.07 -14.62
CA VAL A 6 -2.52 -28.51 -15.75
C VAL A 6 -3.00 -27.06 -15.97
N PRO A 7 -2.18 -26.05 -15.69
CA PRO A 7 -2.61 -24.68 -15.88
C PRO A 7 -2.85 -24.43 -17.39
N LYS A 8 -4.09 -24.14 -17.75
CA LYS A 8 -4.44 -23.72 -19.12
C LYS A 8 -3.71 -22.42 -19.43
N ALA A 9 -2.97 -22.40 -20.54
CA ALA A 9 -2.27 -21.20 -20.98
C ALA A 9 -3.21 -19.98 -20.99
N LEU A 10 -2.76 -18.88 -20.40
CA LEU A 10 -3.53 -17.65 -20.38
C LEU A 10 -3.68 -17.08 -21.79
N PRO A 11 -4.87 -16.63 -22.21
CA PRO A 11 -5.04 -15.92 -23.48
C PRO A 11 -4.18 -14.65 -23.50
N LYS A 12 -3.80 -14.17 -24.68
CA LYS A 12 -2.99 -12.95 -24.87
C LYS A 12 -3.66 -11.72 -24.24
N SER A 13 -4.98 -11.66 -24.26
CA SER A 13 -5.77 -10.61 -23.63
C SER A 13 -6.97 -11.18 -22.87
N LEU A 14 -7.46 -10.47 -21.88
CA LEU A 14 -8.55 -10.86 -21.00
C LEU A 14 -9.75 -9.93 -21.16
N THR A 15 -10.96 -10.45 -21.10
CA THR A 15 -12.16 -9.65 -20.88
C THR A 15 -12.21 -9.16 -19.44
N ILE A 16 -13.03 -8.13 -19.17
CA ILE A 16 -13.23 -7.62 -17.80
C ILE A 16 -13.73 -8.72 -16.84
N GLY A 17 -14.64 -9.60 -17.32
CA GLY A 17 -15.12 -10.73 -16.53
C GLY A 17 -14.02 -11.74 -16.20
N GLN A 18 -13.17 -12.07 -17.17
CA GLN A 18 -12.03 -12.98 -16.95
C GLN A 18 -11.00 -12.37 -16.00
N LEU A 19 -10.73 -11.05 -16.11
CA LEU A 19 -9.82 -10.34 -15.22
C LEU A 19 -10.41 -10.29 -13.79
N ALA A 20 -11.70 -9.99 -13.67
CA ALA A 20 -12.42 -9.95 -12.39
C ALA A 20 -12.35 -11.30 -11.66
N THR A 21 -12.73 -12.39 -12.36
CA THR A 21 -12.71 -13.73 -11.77
C THR A 21 -11.31 -14.14 -11.33
N ARG A 22 -10.27 -13.90 -12.17
CA ARG A 22 -8.88 -14.27 -11.86
C ARG A 22 -8.24 -13.38 -10.82
N GLY A 23 -8.57 -12.07 -10.82
CA GLY A 23 -8.10 -11.11 -9.83
C GLY A 23 -8.84 -11.20 -8.49
N GLY A 24 -9.94 -11.97 -8.43
CA GLY A 24 -10.76 -12.09 -7.23
C GLY A 24 -11.37 -10.75 -6.79
N ILE A 25 -11.80 -9.93 -7.75
CA ILE A 25 -12.40 -8.61 -7.49
C ILE A 25 -13.62 -8.39 -8.39
N ALA A 26 -14.48 -7.45 -8.00
CA ALA A 26 -15.65 -7.10 -8.80
C ALA A 26 -15.26 -6.34 -10.09
N ALA A 27 -16.01 -6.54 -11.17
CA ALA A 27 -15.81 -5.80 -12.41
C ALA A 27 -16.00 -4.28 -12.25
N SER A 28 -16.82 -3.84 -11.28
CA SER A 28 -16.96 -2.43 -10.90
C SER A 28 -15.66 -1.84 -10.35
N ALA A 29 -14.92 -2.60 -9.52
CA ALA A 29 -13.63 -2.17 -8.99
C ALA A 29 -12.58 -2.07 -10.12
N LEU A 30 -12.60 -2.96 -11.12
CA LEU A 30 -11.72 -2.84 -12.29
C LEU A 30 -12.01 -1.58 -13.11
N ARG A 31 -13.29 -1.23 -13.30
CA ARG A 31 -13.68 0.03 -13.96
C ARG A 31 -13.24 1.25 -13.17
N PHE A 32 -13.33 1.18 -11.86
CA PHE A 32 -12.85 2.23 -10.99
C PHE A 32 -11.32 2.39 -11.09
N TYR A 33 -10.55 1.29 -11.06
CA TYR A 33 -9.10 1.34 -11.25
C TYR A 33 -8.70 1.88 -12.64
N GLU A 34 -9.46 1.53 -13.68
CA GLU A 34 -9.28 2.09 -15.02
C GLU A 34 -9.53 3.60 -15.04
N ALA A 35 -10.61 4.07 -14.40
CA ALA A 35 -10.94 5.49 -14.28
C ALA A 35 -9.88 6.29 -13.50
N GLN A 36 -9.21 5.64 -12.52
CA GLN A 36 -8.11 6.23 -11.76
C GLN A 36 -6.75 6.12 -12.48
N GLY A 37 -6.70 5.54 -13.68
CA GLY A 37 -5.45 5.36 -14.43
C GLY A 37 -4.52 4.27 -13.88
N LEU A 38 -5.01 3.41 -13.00
CA LEU A 38 -4.25 2.28 -12.43
C LEU A 38 -4.18 1.08 -13.37
N LEU A 39 -5.16 0.97 -14.27
CA LEU A 39 -5.27 -0.08 -15.27
C LEU A 39 -5.54 0.54 -16.64
N HIS A 40 -5.00 -0.09 -17.66
CA HIS A 40 -5.25 0.29 -19.06
C HIS A 40 -5.97 -0.84 -19.77
N SER A 41 -6.94 -0.51 -20.62
CA SER A 41 -7.59 -1.43 -21.54
C SER A 41 -7.46 -0.94 -22.97
N SER A 42 -7.33 -1.87 -23.91
CA SER A 42 -7.51 -1.61 -25.33
C SER A 42 -8.95 -1.92 -25.72
N ARG A 43 -9.45 -1.26 -26.77
CA ARG A 43 -10.73 -1.61 -27.38
C ARG A 43 -10.48 -2.38 -28.64
N VAL A 44 -11.06 -3.55 -28.75
CA VAL A 44 -11.03 -4.41 -29.92
C VAL A 44 -12.46 -4.55 -30.49
N ASP A 45 -12.61 -5.31 -31.55
CA ASP A 45 -13.87 -5.50 -32.28
C ASP A 45 -15.14 -5.37 -31.43
N HIS A 46 -16.13 -4.65 -31.95
CA HIS A 46 -17.38 -4.32 -31.28
C HIS A 46 -17.23 -3.50 -29.98
N ASN A 47 -16.18 -2.67 -29.87
CA ASN A 47 -15.96 -1.77 -28.72
C ASN A 47 -15.78 -2.48 -27.38
N GLN A 48 -15.37 -3.75 -27.38
CA GLN A 48 -15.14 -4.53 -26.16
C GLN A 48 -13.80 -4.19 -25.52
N ARG A 49 -13.82 -3.92 -24.19
CA ARG A 49 -12.58 -3.72 -23.42
C ARG A 49 -11.79 -5.01 -23.32
N ARG A 50 -10.50 -4.92 -23.61
CA ARG A 50 -9.53 -5.98 -23.43
C ARG A 50 -8.36 -5.50 -22.59
N TYR A 51 -7.93 -6.33 -21.69
CA TYR A 51 -6.82 -6.09 -20.77
C TYR A 51 -5.68 -7.03 -21.11
N ASP A 52 -4.47 -6.51 -21.17
CA ASP A 52 -3.28 -7.32 -21.38
C ASP A 52 -3.00 -8.23 -20.18
N ARG A 53 -2.15 -9.23 -20.35
CA ARG A 53 -1.86 -10.21 -19.29
C ARG A 53 -1.24 -9.60 -18.04
N ASP A 54 -0.50 -8.52 -18.18
CA ASP A 54 0.11 -7.78 -17.07
C ASP A 54 -0.94 -7.13 -16.15
N ALA A 55 -2.15 -6.87 -16.65
CA ALA A 55 -3.25 -6.36 -15.82
C ALA A 55 -3.53 -7.25 -14.59
N LEU A 56 -3.32 -8.57 -14.70
CA LEU A 56 -3.43 -9.46 -13.53
C LEU A 56 -2.39 -9.14 -12.45
N ARG A 57 -1.15 -8.87 -12.84
CA ARG A 57 -0.10 -8.46 -11.90
C ARG A 57 -0.39 -7.09 -11.30
N ARG A 58 -0.83 -6.13 -12.13
CA ARG A 58 -1.24 -4.81 -11.65
C ARG A 58 -2.37 -4.92 -10.62
N VAL A 59 -3.41 -5.69 -10.90
CA VAL A 59 -4.51 -5.95 -9.94
C VAL A 59 -4.00 -6.60 -8.65
N ALA A 60 -3.16 -7.61 -8.75
CA ALA A 60 -2.59 -8.27 -7.57
C ALA A 60 -1.75 -7.29 -6.72
N PHE A 61 -0.94 -6.47 -7.38
CA PHE A 61 -0.13 -5.43 -6.74
C PHE A 61 -1.00 -4.37 -6.06
N ILE A 62 -2.02 -3.81 -6.74
CA ILE A 62 -2.95 -2.83 -6.19
C ILE A 62 -3.60 -3.39 -4.92
N ARG A 63 -4.11 -4.62 -4.96
CA ARG A 63 -4.76 -5.25 -3.81
C ARG A 63 -3.82 -5.50 -2.64
N ALA A 64 -2.60 -5.95 -2.92
CA ALA A 64 -1.59 -6.15 -1.88
C ALA A 64 -1.24 -4.82 -1.19
N ALA A 65 -1.02 -3.79 -2.00
CA ALA A 65 -0.71 -2.46 -1.54
C ALA A 65 -1.83 -1.83 -0.69
N GLN A 66 -3.09 -1.96 -1.13
CA GLN A 66 -4.24 -1.50 -0.35
C GLN A 66 -4.39 -2.24 0.99
N ARG A 67 -4.09 -3.53 1.04
CA ARG A 67 -4.13 -4.31 2.29
C ARG A 67 -3.15 -3.81 3.35
N VAL A 68 -2.02 -3.31 2.92
CA VAL A 68 -1.02 -2.69 3.83
C VAL A 68 -1.25 -1.19 4.00
N GLY A 69 -2.42 -0.70 3.53
CA GLY A 69 -2.91 0.67 3.78
C GLY A 69 -2.25 1.74 2.93
N LEU A 70 -1.73 1.40 1.74
CA LEU A 70 -1.26 2.41 0.79
C LEU A 70 -2.45 3.05 0.06
N SER A 71 -2.36 4.35 -0.16
CA SER A 71 -3.36 5.11 -0.90
C SER A 71 -3.32 4.76 -2.39
N LEU A 72 -4.42 4.99 -3.09
CA LEU A 72 -4.47 4.78 -4.54
C LEU A 72 -3.50 5.69 -5.30
N GLU A 73 -3.22 6.87 -4.77
CA GLU A 73 -2.27 7.80 -5.36
C GLU A 73 -0.83 7.28 -5.26
N GLU A 74 -0.42 6.79 -4.08
CA GLU A 74 0.88 6.15 -3.90
C GLU A 74 1.04 4.92 -4.81
N ILE A 75 -0.03 4.12 -4.93
CA ILE A 75 -0.06 2.95 -5.81
C ILE A 75 0.07 3.38 -7.28
N LYS A 76 -0.62 4.44 -7.68
CA LYS A 76 -0.54 4.98 -9.03
C LYS A 76 0.87 5.46 -9.36
N GLN A 77 1.46 6.29 -8.50
CA GLN A 77 2.84 6.77 -8.68
C GLN A 77 3.84 5.62 -8.85
N ALA A 78 3.67 4.53 -8.09
CA ALA A 78 4.51 3.36 -8.23
C ALA A 78 4.28 2.64 -9.58
N LEU A 79 3.03 2.44 -9.98
CA LEU A 79 2.69 1.80 -11.25
C LEU A 79 3.10 2.64 -12.47
N ASP A 80 3.12 3.96 -12.36
CA ASP A 80 3.57 4.89 -13.40
C ASP A 80 5.10 4.77 -13.65
N SER A 81 5.87 4.18 -12.71
CA SER A 81 7.29 3.86 -12.95
C SER A 81 7.51 2.65 -13.86
N LEU A 82 6.46 1.86 -14.12
CA LEU A 82 6.54 0.74 -15.06
C LEU A 82 6.54 1.25 -16.50
N PRO A 83 7.25 0.56 -17.41
CA PRO A 83 7.33 0.99 -18.80
C PRO A 83 5.96 0.99 -19.47
N GLU A 84 5.72 2.04 -20.26
CA GLU A 84 4.58 2.10 -21.17
C GLU A 84 4.93 1.43 -22.52
N GLY A 85 3.90 0.92 -23.20
CA GLY A 85 4.03 0.35 -24.53
C GLY A 85 4.62 -1.06 -24.62
N ARG A 86 5.05 -1.65 -23.51
CA ARG A 86 5.47 -3.07 -23.44
C ARG A 86 5.04 -3.71 -22.12
N THR A 87 4.91 -5.02 -22.14
CA THR A 87 4.69 -5.79 -20.88
C THR A 87 5.88 -5.65 -19.95
N PRO A 88 5.68 -5.23 -18.69
CA PRO A 88 6.76 -5.12 -17.70
C PRO A 88 7.45 -6.47 -17.47
N THR A 89 8.76 -6.45 -17.38
CA THR A 89 9.60 -7.62 -17.10
C THR A 89 9.68 -7.89 -15.59
N ALA A 90 10.32 -8.99 -15.20
CA ALA A 90 10.60 -9.27 -13.78
C ALA A 90 11.46 -8.16 -13.16
N ALA A 91 12.47 -7.65 -13.89
CA ALA A 91 13.33 -6.58 -13.44
C ALA A 91 12.59 -5.26 -13.21
N ASP A 92 11.61 -4.91 -14.06
CA ASP A 92 10.78 -3.72 -13.86
C ASP A 92 9.97 -3.83 -12.56
N TRP A 93 9.41 -5.00 -12.28
CA TRP A 93 8.68 -5.27 -11.04
C TRP A 93 9.59 -5.30 -9.81
N GLU A 94 10.80 -5.77 -9.93
CA GLU A 94 11.81 -5.79 -8.86
C GLU A 94 12.24 -4.36 -8.52
N ALA A 95 12.51 -3.52 -9.50
CA ALA A 95 12.84 -2.12 -9.30
C ALA A 95 11.71 -1.35 -8.58
N LEU A 96 10.44 -1.57 -9.00
CA LEU A 96 9.27 -1.02 -8.34
C LEU A 96 9.18 -1.48 -6.87
N SER A 97 9.37 -2.77 -6.63
CA SER A 97 9.32 -3.36 -5.27
C SER A 97 10.44 -2.83 -4.37
N GLY A 98 11.64 -2.61 -4.93
CA GLY A 98 12.79 -2.04 -4.20
C GLY A 98 12.50 -0.64 -3.66
N GLY A 99 11.88 0.22 -4.45
CA GLY A 99 11.49 1.57 -4.01
C GLY A 99 10.44 1.56 -2.88
N TRP A 100 9.67 0.50 -2.77
CA TRP A 100 8.64 0.37 -1.74
C TRP A 100 9.14 -0.20 -0.42
N LYS A 101 10.21 -1.00 -0.46
CA LYS A 101 10.76 -1.65 0.73
C LYS A 101 11.06 -0.64 1.84
N ALA A 102 11.75 0.44 1.53
CA ALA A 102 12.08 1.48 2.50
C ALA A 102 10.84 2.14 3.13
N ARG A 103 9.80 2.41 2.33
CA ARG A 103 8.54 2.98 2.83
C ARG A 103 7.77 2.01 3.72
N LEU A 104 7.78 0.72 3.39
CA LEU A 104 7.14 -0.32 4.20
C LEU A 104 7.89 -0.52 5.52
N GLU A 105 9.22 -0.52 5.50
CA GLU A 105 10.05 -0.62 6.69
C GLU A 105 9.82 0.57 7.65
N GLU A 106 9.70 1.78 7.12
CA GLU A 106 9.34 2.95 7.91
C GLU A 106 7.96 2.82 8.55
N ARG A 107 6.97 2.36 7.78
CA ARG A 107 5.61 2.16 8.27
C ARG A 107 5.54 1.06 9.33
N ILE A 108 6.31 -0.01 9.17
CA ILE A 108 6.43 -1.07 10.18
C ILE A 108 6.96 -0.48 11.48
N ARG A 109 8.05 0.29 11.43
CA ARG A 109 8.62 0.95 12.62
C ARG A 109 7.61 1.85 13.34
N LEU A 110 6.84 2.64 12.58
CA LEU A 110 5.81 3.51 13.16
C LEU A 110 4.67 2.72 13.81
N LEU A 111 4.24 1.62 13.18
CA LEU A 111 3.20 0.74 13.74
C LEU A 111 3.69 -0.02 14.98
N GLU A 112 4.93 -0.49 14.98
CA GLU A 112 5.53 -1.14 16.15
C GLU A 112 5.64 -0.16 17.32
N LYS A 113 6.12 1.06 17.06
CA LYS A 113 6.15 2.11 18.08
C LYS A 113 4.76 2.41 18.63
N LEU A 114 3.77 2.60 17.76
CA LEU A 114 2.39 2.84 18.20
C LEU A 114 1.84 1.68 19.05
N ARG A 115 2.06 0.43 18.62
CA ARG A 115 1.66 -0.75 19.38
C ARG A 115 2.27 -0.75 20.79
N ASP A 116 3.55 -0.47 20.87
CA ASP A 116 4.30 -0.52 22.13
C ASP A 116 3.90 0.65 23.06
N ASP A 117 3.71 1.83 22.52
CA ASP A 117 3.20 3.00 23.24
C ASP A 117 1.78 2.76 23.77
N LEU A 118 0.88 2.17 22.96
CA LEU A 118 -0.47 1.79 23.41
C LEU A 118 -0.44 0.67 24.46
N GLY A 119 0.46 -0.29 24.31
CA GLY A 119 0.65 -1.36 25.29
C GLY A 119 1.10 -0.83 26.65
N SER A 120 1.97 0.17 26.68
CA SER A 120 2.42 0.83 27.92
C SER A 120 1.30 1.62 28.59
N CYS A 121 0.47 2.33 27.83
CA CYS A 121 -0.69 3.07 28.34
C CYS A 121 -1.77 2.16 28.93
N ILE A 122 -2.04 1.03 28.29
CA ILE A 122 -3.07 0.07 28.75
C ILE A 122 -2.53 -0.81 29.88
N GLY A 123 -1.26 -1.18 29.83
CA GLY A 123 -0.65 -2.11 30.77
C GLY A 123 -0.29 -1.51 32.12
N CYS A 124 0.05 -0.23 32.19
CA CYS A 124 0.45 0.40 33.47
C CYS A 124 -0.73 0.86 34.31
N GLY A 125 -1.96 0.95 33.77
CA GLY A 125 -3.13 1.43 34.48
C GLY A 125 -3.01 2.88 34.98
N CYS A 126 -1.96 3.60 34.61
CA CYS A 126 -1.78 4.98 34.99
C CYS A 126 -2.64 5.87 34.09
N LEU A 127 -3.59 6.56 34.70
CA LEU A 127 -4.36 7.64 34.07
C LEU A 127 -3.64 8.99 34.22
N SER A 128 -2.35 8.99 34.56
CA SER A 128 -1.56 10.21 34.70
C SER A 128 -1.28 10.78 33.30
N MET A 129 -1.91 11.91 33.01
CA MET A 129 -1.67 12.70 31.81
C MET A 129 -0.27 13.33 31.79
N ASP A 130 0.34 13.50 32.95
CA ASP A 130 1.60 14.23 33.13
C ASP A 130 2.83 13.45 32.63
N THR A 131 2.74 12.13 32.54
CA THR A 131 3.84 11.25 32.11
C THR A 131 3.56 10.51 30.82
N CYS A 132 2.41 10.72 30.21
CA CYS A 132 2.01 10.01 29.01
C CYS A 132 2.64 10.63 27.75
N ALA A 133 3.54 9.91 27.09
CA ALA A 133 4.16 10.33 25.85
C ALA A 133 3.17 10.62 24.70
N LEU A 134 1.94 10.09 24.77
CA LEU A 134 0.88 10.35 23.80
C LEU A 134 0.23 11.73 24.00
N TYR A 135 0.23 12.29 25.23
CA TYR A 135 -0.49 13.50 25.58
C TYR A 135 0.37 14.77 25.65
N ASN A 136 1.67 14.65 25.33
CA ASN A 136 2.54 15.82 25.27
C ASN A 136 2.49 16.67 26.58
N PRO A 137 2.98 16.15 27.73
CA PRO A 137 2.98 16.87 28.97
C PRO A 137 3.71 18.22 28.81
N GLU A 138 3.16 19.26 29.43
CA GLU A 138 3.70 20.64 29.40
C GLU A 138 3.89 21.20 27.98
N ASP A 139 3.24 20.61 26.98
CA ASP A 139 3.33 21.01 25.57
C ASP A 139 4.75 21.02 24.97
N VAL A 140 5.63 20.21 25.51
CA VAL A 140 7.04 20.11 25.09
C VAL A 140 7.17 19.76 23.61
N ALA A 141 6.27 18.96 23.06
CA ALA A 141 6.28 18.57 21.66
C ALA A 141 5.96 19.71 20.68
N TYR A 142 5.42 20.84 21.17
CA TYR A 142 5.19 22.03 20.33
C TYR A 142 6.50 22.56 19.73
N GLY A 143 7.59 22.49 20.50
CA GLY A 143 8.93 22.83 20.00
C GLY A 143 9.46 21.92 18.89
N LEU A 144 8.88 20.71 18.73
CA LEU A 144 9.25 19.75 17.70
C LEU A 144 8.43 19.89 16.42
N GLY A 145 7.35 20.70 16.43
CA GLY A 145 6.46 20.94 15.31
C GLY A 145 5.01 20.51 15.56
N HIS A 146 4.17 20.62 14.53
CA HIS A 146 2.73 20.35 14.65
C HIS A 146 2.39 18.85 14.62
N GLY A 147 1.36 18.47 15.38
CA GLY A 147 0.79 17.12 15.43
C GLY A 147 1.51 16.21 16.44
N ALA A 148 1.17 14.93 16.45
CA ALA A 148 1.64 13.93 17.41
C ALA A 148 3.13 13.57 17.18
N GLN A 149 4.04 14.41 17.59
CA GLN A 149 5.47 14.27 17.33
C GLN A 149 6.08 13.02 17.96
N TYR A 150 5.64 12.63 19.16
CA TYR A 150 6.10 11.40 19.81
C TYR A 150 5.75 10.14 19.02
N LEU A 151 4.55 10.09 18.42
CA LEU A 151 4.17 8.97 17.54
C LEU A 151 5.01 8.91 16.26
N LYS A 152 5.63 10.05 15.86
CA LYS A 152 6.57 10.12 14.73
C LYS A 152 8.00 9.74 15.11
N GLY A 153 8.22 9.26 16.36
CA GLY A 153 9.52 8.86 16.85
C GLY A 153 10.40 9.99 17.36
N ARG A 154 9.89 11.21 17.47
CA ARG A 154 10.61 12.32 18.11
C ARG A 154 10.47 12.26 19.61
N THR A 155 11.46 12.78 20.34
CA THR A 155 11.52 12.77 21.80
C THR A 155 11.66 14.19 22.34
N PRO A 156 11.37 14.42 23.64
CA PRO A 156 11.64 15.70 24.28
C PRO A 156 13.09 16.16 24.16
N ALA A 157 14.05 15.23 24.12
CA ALA A 157 15.46 15.54 23.93
C ALA A 157 15.74 16.20 22.56
N ASP A 158 14.96 15.87 21.54
CA ASP A 158 15.07 16.48 20.19
C ASP A 158 14.61 17.95 20.19
N ALA A 159 13.83 18.38 21.22
CA ALA A 159 13.43 19.76 21.45
C ALA A 159 14.43 20.55 22.33
N GLY A 160 15.53 19.93 22.75
CA GLY A 160 16.51 20.53 23.62
C GLY A 160 16.07 20.59 25.09
N VAL A 161 15.00 19.89 25.44
CA VAL A 161 14.49 19.80 26.81
C VAL A 161 15.20 18.65 27.52
N GLN A 162 15.97 18.98 28.58
CA GLN A 162 16.52 17.99 29.48
C GLN A 162 15.42 17.50 30.42
N VAL A 163 15.09 16.20 30.36
CA VAL A 163 14.15 15.50 31.25
C VAL A 163 14.90 15.00 32.46
#